data_759d34fdac7db0d1a886d81cb0c2f652
#
_entry.id   759d34fdac7db0d1a886d81cb0c2f652
#
_cell.length_a   1.000
_cell.length_b   1.000
_cell.length_c   1.000
_cell.angle_alpha   90.00
_cell.angle_beta   90.00
_cell.angle_gamma   90.00
#
_symmetry.space_group_name_H-M   'P 1'
#
loop_
_entity.id
_entity.type
_entity.pdbx_description
1 polymer ?
#
loop_
_entity_poly.entity_id
_entity_poly.type
_entity_poly.pdbx_seq_one_letter_code
_entity_poly.pdbx_strand_id
1 'polypeptide(L)'
;DSADGVAIMNTHASLLNSNRVCERAAALLQDYNVSAMALKSMVNGGRIYLSGASRNSKSYGYKLTLVVVSTSSEHIVDIANAMAKAFVDEINDVMGTGSLQVMDEATGYGSSKSLNPMLYIILFAAAAGILTAGVIFVKEFLSAYVYSVAQCEQNKDLILGILPYDK
;
A
#
# COMPACT_ATOMS: atom_id res chain seq x y z
N ASP A 1 14.46 9.07 -24.28
CA ASP A 1 13.68 7.81 -24.15
C ASP A 1 12.70 7.78 -22.97
N SER A 2 13.05 8.34 -21.80
CA SER A 2 12.10 8.39 -20.66
C SER A 2 11.07 9.54 -20.79
N ALA A 3 11.42 10.64 -21.39
CA ALA A 3 10.53 11.80 -21.56
C ALA A 3 9.36 11.49 -22.51
N ASP A 4 9.62 10.78 -23.59
CA ASP A 4 8.58 10.38 -24.55
C ASP A 4 7.60 9.38 -23.91
N GLY A 5 8.11 8.43 -23.13
CA GLY A 5 7.28 7.48 -22.42
C GLY A 5 6.36 8.15 -21.38
N VAL A 6 6.85 9.18 -20.67
CA VAL A 6 6.05 9.95 -19.70
C VAL A 6 5.00 10.78 -20.42
N ALA A 7 5.32 11.41 -21.55
CA ALA A 7 4.37 12.20 -22.34
C ALA A 7 3.22 11.31 -22.88
N ILE A 8 3.56 10.14 -23.42
CA ILE A 8 2.58 9.15 -23.87
C ILE A 8 1.68 8.71 -22.70
N MET A 9 2.28 8.36 -21.56
CA MET A 9 1.54 7.93 -20.38
C MET A 9 0.57 9.01 -19.87
N ASN A 10 1.00 10.28 -19.82
CA ASN A 10 0.15 11.38 -19.37
C ASN A 10 -1.02 11.63 -20.33
N THR A 11 -0.79 11.56 -21.63
CA THR A 11 -1.84 11.72 -22.65
C THR A 11 -2.89 10.60 -22.51
N HIS A 12 -2.43 9.36 -22.39
CA HIS A 12 -3.33 8.21 -22.27
C HIS A 12 -4.01 8.13 -20.89
N ALA A 13 -3.37 8.57 -19.81
CA ALA A 13 -3.99 8.65 -18.49
C ALA A 13 -5.20 9.59 -18.45
N SER A 14 -5.15 10.71 -19.19
CA SER A 14 -6.29 11.63 -19.29
C SER A 14 -7.49 10.99 -19.99
N LEU A 15 -7.25 10.18 -21.02
CA LEU A 15 -8.29 9.46 -21.74
C LEU A 15 -8.91 8.32 -20.89
N LEU A 16 -8.10 7.66 -20.04
CA LEU A 16 -8.62 6.65 -19.14
C LEU A 16 -9.71 7.19 -18.19
N ASN A 17 -9.59 8.48 -17.80
CA ASN A 17 -10.56 9.15 -16.94
C ASN A 17 -11.77 9.73 -17.72
N SER A 18 -11.87 9.46 -19.00
CA SER A 18 -13.01 9.93 -19.79
C SER A 18 -14.33 9.23 -19.41
N ASN A 19 -15.45 9.94 -19.51
CA ASN A 19 -16.76 9.33 -19.28
C ASN A 19 -17.01 8.19 -20.25
N ARG A 20 -16.60 8.33 -21.51
CA ARG A 20 -16.85 7.35 -22.58
C ARG A 20 -16.18 6.03 -22.30
N VAL A 21 -14.93 6.02 -21.79
CA VAL A 21 -14.24 4.79 -21.39
C VAL A 21 -15.00 4.11 -20.24
N CYS A 22 -15.40 4.87 -19.21
CA CYS A 22 -16.13 4.30 -18.08
C CYS A 22 -17.52 3.77 -18.48
N GLU A 23 -18.23 4.45 -19.40
CA GLU A 23 -19.53 4.01 -19.92
C GLU A 23 -19.40 2.73 -20.77
N ARG A 24 -18.40 2.67 -21.65
CA ARG A 24 -18.10 1.47 -22.43
C ARG A 24 -17.72 0.28 -21.56
N ALA A 25 -16.86 0.51 -20.55
CA ALA A 25 -16.49 -0.54 -19.61
C ALA A 25 -17.69 -1.03 -18.78
N ALA A 26 -18.56 -0.12 -18.32
CA ALA A 26 -19.78 -0.48 -17.61
C ALA A 26 -20.76 -1.28 -18.50
N ALA A 27 -20.82 -0.96 -19.78
CA ALA A 27 -21.63 -1.74 -20.73
C ALA A 27 -21.13 -3.19 -20.90
N LEU A 28 -19.81 -3.40 -20.79
CA LEU A 28 -19.21 -4.74 -20.80
C LEU A 28 -19.40 -5.50 -19.47
N LEU A 29 -19.72 -4.77 -18.39
CA LEU A 29 -19.89 -5.30 -17.02
C LEU A 29 -21.34 -5.31 -16.55
N GLN A 30 -22.31 -5.33 -17.49
CA GLN A 30 -23.75 -5.27 -17.15
C GLN A 30 -24.20 -6.40 -16.23
N ASP A 31 -23.62 -7.60 -16.40
CA ASP A 31 -23.94 -8.78 -15.59
C ASP A 31 -23.49 -8.65 -14.13
N TYR A 32 -22.55 -7.76 -13.86
CA TYR A 32 -21.96 -7.55 -12.53
C TYR A 32 -22.47 -6.30 -11.80
N ASN A 33 -23.43 -5.57 -12.40
CA ASN A 33 -24.03 -4.38 -11.80
C ASN A 33 -23.02 -3.26 -11.48
N VAL A 34 -21.92 -3.16 -12.23
CA VAL A 34 -20.90 -2.14 -12.07
C VAL A 34 -21.28 -0.90 -12.88
N SER A 35 -21.52 0.22 -12.20
CA SER A 35 -21.89 1.46 -12.88
C SER A 35 -20.67 2.23 -13.40
N ALA A 36 -20.86 3.02 -14.47
CA ALA A 36 -19.83 3.91 -15.02
C ALA A 36 -19.31 4.91 -13.96
N MET A 37 -20.18 5.39 -13.07
CA MET A 37 -19.84 6.30 -11.98
C MET A 37 -18.91 5.61 -10.94
N ALA A 38 -19.16 4.33 -10.65
CA ALA A 38 -18.28 3.55 -9.76
C ALA A 38 -16.89 3.39 -10.37
N LEU A 39 -16.80 3.03 -11.65
CA LEU A 39 -15.52 2.92 -12.36
C LEU A 39 -14.78 4.26 -12.38
N LYS A 40 -15.46 5.35 -12.68
CA LYS A 40 -14.90 6.70 -12.66
C LYS A 40 -14.38 7.10 -11.28
N SER A 41 -15.09 6.76 -10.22
CA SER A 41 -14.65 6.95 -8.84
C SER A 41 -13.39 6.15 -8.53
N MET A 42 -13.26 4.94 -9.07
CA MET A 42 -12.05 4.13 -8.93
C MET A 42 -10.85 4.73 -9.67
N VAL A 43 -11.05 5.28 -10.86
CA VAL A 43 -9.99 6.00 -11.61
C VAL A 43 -9.57 7.25 -10.86
N ASN A 44 -10.52 8.09 -10.45
CA ASN A 44 -10.24 9.32 -9.69
C ASN A 44 -9.57 9.05 -8.33
N GLY A 45 -9.92 7.94 -7.69
CA GLY A 45 -9.31 7.49 -6.43
C GLY A 45 -7.96 6.79 -6.60
N GLY A 46 -7.39 6.75 -7.80
CA GLY A 46 -6.11 6.11 -8.08
C GLY A 46 -6.14 4.58 -7.92
N ARG A 47 -7.32 3.97 -7.95
CA ARG A 47 -7.47 2.51 -7.90
C ARG A 47 -7.44 1.85 -9.27
N ILE A 48 -7.68 2.61 -10.33
CA ILE A 48 -7.47 2.20 -11.71
C ILE A 48 -6.54 3.21 -12.34
N TYR A 49 -5.37 2.77 -12.79
CA TYR A 49 -4.36 3.66 -13.35
C TYR A 49 -3.46 2.94 -14.36
N LEU A 50 -2.79 3.71 -15.20
CA LEU A 50 -1.77 3.20 -16.09
C LEU A 50 -0.41 3.23 -15.37
N SER A 51 0.30 2.12 -15.40
CA SER A 51 1.63 1.97 -14.85
C SER A 51 2.62 1.70 -15.97
N GLY A 52 3.68 2.50 -16.01
CA GLY A 52 4.87 2.30 -16.84
C GLY A 52 4.62 2.25 -18.35
N ALA A 53 5.27 3.15 -19.09
CA ALA A 53 5.46 3.00 -20.52
C ALA A 53 6.83 2.35 -20.74
N SER A 54 6.87 1.05 -21.04
CA SER A 54 8.11 0.36 -21.38
C SER A 54 8.20 0.16 -22.89
N ARG A 55 9.34 0.56 -23.46
CA ARG A 55 9.60 0.33 -24.88
C ARG A 55 9.84 -1.15 -25.10
N ASN A 56 9.05 -1.76 -25.97
CA ASN A 56 9.27 -3.12 -26.35
C ASN A 56 10.49 -3.21 -27.30
N SER A 57 11.54 -3.90 -26.90
CA SER A 57 12.77 -4.04 -27.68
C SER A 57 12.58 -4.82 -29.02
N LYS A 58 11.48 -5.54 -29.16
CA LYS A 58 11.13 -6.32 -30.37
C LYS A 58 10.11 -5.63 -31.28
N SER A 59 9.55 -4.52 -30.87
CA SER A 59 8.53 -3.76 -31.59
C SER A 59 8.74 -2.27 -31.33
N TYR A 60 8.52 -1.45 -32.34
CA TYR A 60 8.63 0.04 -32.22
C TYR A 60 7.52 0.66 -31.39
N GLY A 61 6.83 -0.12 -30.55
CA GLY A 61 5.73 0.32 -29.73
C GLY A 61 6.06 0.41 -28.23
N TYR A 62 5.20 1.11 -27.50
CA TYR A 62 5.25 1.16 -26.03
C TYR A 62 4.23 0.19 -25.46
N LYS A 63 4.64 -0.52 -24.39
CA LYS A 63 3.74 -1.35 -23.60
C LYS A 63 3.23 -0.51 -22.42
N LEU A 64 1.91 -0.34 -22.30
CA LEU A 64 1.25 0.24 -21.17
C LEU A 64 0.64 -0.89 -20.32
N THR A 65 0.71 -0.75 -19.01
CA THR A 65 0.10 -1.70 -18.08
C THR A 65 -1.05 -1.00 -17.34
N LEU A 66 -2.27 -1.51 -17.50
CA LEU A 66 -3.42 -1.07 -16.72
C LEU A 66 -3.43 -1.84 -15.38
N VAL A 67 -3.44 -1.10 -14.29
CA VAL A 67 -3.50 -1.66 -12.93
C VAL A 67 -4.84 -1.35 -12.31
N VAL A 68 -5.48 -2.39 -11.76
CA VAL A 68 -6.73 -2.27 -11.01
C VAL A 68 -6.50 -2.76 -9.59
N VAL A 69 -6.81 -1.92 -8.61
CA VAL A 69 -6.71 -2.23 -7.19
C VAL A 69 -8.10 -2.16 -6.56
N SER A 70 -8.51 -3.22 -5.90
CA SER A 70 -9.80 -3.28 -5.20
C SER A 70 -9.64 -3.88 -3.81
N THR A 71 -10.50 -3.49 -2.90
CA THR A 71 -10.62 -4.12 -1.58
C THR A 71 -11.39 -5.45 -1.62
N SER A 72 -12.22 -5.64 -2.66
CA SER A 72 -12.90 -6.89 -2.95
C SER A 72 -12.20 -7.60 -4.10
N SER A 73 -12.03 -8.91 -3.98
CA SER A 73 -11.52 -9.77 -5.06
C SER A 73 -12.58 -10.11 -6.10
N GLU A 74 -13.85 -9.82 -5.79
CA GLU A 74 -14.97 -10.13 -6.64
C GLU A 74 -14.91 -9.30 -7.94
N HIS A 75 -14.98 -9.96 -9.07
CA HIS A 75 -14.98 -9.37 -10.42
C HIS A 75 -13.79 -8.44 -10.76
N ILE A 76 -12.68 -8.46 -9.99
CA ILE A 76 -11.54 -7.57 -10.23
C ILE A 76 -10.88 -7.84 -11.59
N VAL A 77 -10.84 -9.10 -12.01
CA VAL A 77 -10.30 -9.53 -13.30
C VAL A 77 -11.18 -9.04 -14.44
N ASP A 78 -12.50 -9.18 -14.27
CA ASP A 78 -13.48 -8.73 -15.27
C ASP A 78 -13.45 -7.22 -15.42
N ILE A 79 -13.35 -6.49 -14.31
CA ILE A 79 -13.19 -5.03 -14.31
C ILE A 79 -11.91 -4.61 -15.05
N ALA A 80 -10.78 -5.29 -14.80
CA ALA A 80 -9.53 -4.99 -15.46
C ALA A 80 -9.61 -5.20 -16.98
N ASN A 81 -10.17 -6.33 -17.41
CA ASN A 81 -10.32 -6.66 -18.83
C ASN A 81 -11.30 -5.73 -19.54
N ALA A 82 -12.45 -5.44 -18.90
CA ALA A 82 -13.43 -4.51 -19.44
C ALA A 82 -12.88 -3.09 -19.59
N MET A 83 -12.14 -2.60 -18.58
CA MET A 83 -11.51 -1.29 -18.63
C MET A 83 -10.41 -1.24 -19.71
N ALA A 84 -9.58 -2.28 -19.82
CA ALA A 84 -8.55 -2.36 -20.85
C ALA A 84 -9.15 -2.34 -22.26
N LYS A 85 -10.19 -3.14 -22.50
CA LYS A 85 -10.88 -3.20 -23.78
C LYS A 85 -11.56 -1.86 -24.12
N ALA A 86 -12.33 -1.30 -23.20
CA ALA A 86 -12.99 -0.01 -23.40
C ALA A 86 -11.99 1.12 -23.68
N PHE A 87 -10.83 1.10 -23.00
CA PHE A 87 -9.76 2.06 -23.20
C PHE A 87 -9.13 1.93 -24.61
N VAL A 88 -8.84 0.71 -25.05
CA VAL A 88 -8.31 0.44 -26.39
C VAL A 88 -9.30 0.88 -27.48
N ASP A 89 -10.55 0.52 -27.33
CA ASP A 89 -11.61 0.85 -28.28
C ASP A 89 -11.77 2.38 -28.39
N GLU A 90 -11.74 3.12 -27.27
CA GLU A 90 -11.86 4.58 -27.28
C GLU A 90 -10.64 5.26 -27.94
N ILE A 91 -9.43 4.78 -27.66
CA ILE A 91 -8.23 5.34 -28.31
C ILE A 91 -8.25 5.10 -29.81
N ASN A 92 -8.62 3.91 -30.24
CA ASN A 92 -8.70 3.56 -31.66
C ASN A 92 -9.77 4.41 -32.38
N ASP A 93 -10.89 4.69 -31.72
CA ASP A 93 -11.94 5.54 -32.26
C ASP A 93 -11.48 7.01 -32.36
N VAL A 94 -10.77 7.52 -31.36
CA VAL A 94 -10.29 8.91 -31.33
C VAL A 94 -9.13 9.13 -32.31
N MET A 95 -8.19 8.17 -32.38
CA MET A 95 -7.00 8.30 -33.24
C MET A 95 -7.22 7.78 -34.66
N GLY A 96 -8.30 7.07 -34.94
CA GLY A 96 -8.62 6.54 -36.26
C GLY A 96 -7.63 5.48 -36.81
N THR A 97 -6.80 4.93 -35.93
CA THR A 97 -5.66 4.12 -36.33
C THR A 97 -5.61 2.86 -35.52
N GLY A 98 -6.23 1.87 -35.54
CA GLY A 98 -6.06 0.58 -34.80
C GLY A 98 -4.65 0.32 -34.19
N SER A 99 -4.07 1.36 -33.60
CA SER A 99 -2.68 1.44 -33.16
C SER A 99 -2.47 0.85 -31.76
N LEU A 100 -3.55 0.67 -30.99
CA LEU A 100 -3.50 0.09 -29.67
C LEU A 100 -4.22 -1.26 -29.64
N GLN A 101 -3.62 -2.26 -29.00
CA GLN A 101 -4.17 -3.60 -28.86
C GLN A 101 -3.95 -4.10 -27.43
N VAL A 102 -4.90 -4.88 -26.92
CA VAL A 102 -4.69 -5.64 -25.69
C VAL A 102 -3.74 -6.78 -25.99
N MET A 103 -2.54 -6.78 -25.38
CA MET A 103 -1.55 -7.84 -25.56
C MET A 103 -1.80 -9.01 -24.63
N ASP A 104 -2.04 -8.69 -23.35
CA ASP A 104 -2.22 -9.69 -22.30
C ASP A 104 -3.47 -9.33 -21.50
N GLU A 105 -4.40 -10.25 -21.39
CA GLU A 105 -5.58 -10.12 -20.53
C GLU A 105 -5.23 -10.51 -19.09
N ALA A 106 -5.92 -9.90 -18.12
CA ALA A 106 -5.82 -10.31 -16.74
C ALA A 106 -6.45 -11.69 -16.56
N THR A 107 -5.69 -12.64 -16.04
CA THR A 107 -6.14 -14.02 -15.76
C THR A 107 -6.27 -14.33 -14.29
N GLY A 108 -5.76 -13.44 -13.42
CA GLY A 108 -5.80 -13.59 -11.98
C GLY A 108 -5.42 -12.29 -11.26
N TYR A 109 -5.48 -12.32 -9.96
CA TYR A 109 -5.10 -11.17 -9.12
C TYR A 109 -4.15 -11.61 -8.00
N GLY A 110 -3.26 -10.69 -7.61
CA GLY A 110 -2.43 -10.84 -6.44
C GLY A 110 -3.08 -10.16 -5.23
N SER A 111 -3.19 -10.86 -4.12
CA SER A 111 -3.63 -10.25 -2.87
C SER A 111 -2.43 -9.73 -2.10
N SER A 112 -2.33 -8.41 -1.91
CA SER A 112 -1.41 -7.81 -0.95
C SER A 112 -2.17 -7.51 0.33
N LYS A 113 -1.85 -8.24 1.41
CA LYS A 113 -2.39 -7.94 2.72
C LYS A 113 -1.80 -6.61 3.19
N SER A 114 -2.61 -5.56 3.22
CA SER A 114 -2.18 -4.29 3.79
C SER A 114 -1.87 -4.52 5.27
N LEU A 115 -0.58 -4.40 5.61
CA LEU A 115 -0.14 -4.44 6.99
C LEU A 115 -0.65 -3.16 7.67
N ASN A 116 -1.47 -3.32 8.71
CA ASN A 116 -1.96 -2.17 9.46
C ASN A 116 -0.78 -1.52 10.22
N PRO A 117 -0.29 -0.34 9.79
CA PRO A 117 0.90 0.27 10.39
C PRO A 117 0.69 0.59 11.88
N MET A 118 -0.55 0.88 12.28
CA MET A 118 -0.87 1.20 13.67
C MET A 118 -0.66 0.01 14.61
N LEU A 119 -0.95 -1.20 14.13
CA LEU A 119 -0.73 -2.44 14.90
C LEU A 119 0.77 -2.66 15.15
N TYR A 120 1.62 -2.39 14.15
CA TYR A 120 3.07 -2.50 14.31
C TYR A 120 3.62 -1.45 15.27
N ILE A 121 3.14 -0.21 15.22
CA ILE A 121 3.54 0.86 16.15
C ILE A 121 3.23 0.44 17.59
N ILE A 122 2.02 -0.07 17.85
CA ILE A 122 1.63 -0.54 19.18
C ILE A 122 2.49 -1.73 19.63
N LEU A 123 2.76 -2.69 18.73
CA LEU A 123 3.58 -3.85 19.04
C LEU A 123 5.03 -3.45 19.38
N PHE A 124 5.64 -2.56 18.60
CA PHE A 124 6.99 -2.05 18.86
C PHE A 124 7.06 -1.22 20.13
N ALA A 125 6.05 -0.39 20.42
CA ALA A 125 5.99 0.38 21.66
C ALA A 125 5.88 -0.53 22.89
N ALA A 126 5.07 -1.57 22.83
CA ALA A 126 4.96 -2.58 23.90
C ALA A 126 6.27 -3.33 24.10
N ALA A 127 6.91 -3.77 23.03
CA ALA A 127 8.22 -4.45 23.11
C ALA A 127 9.30 -3.56 23.72
N ALA A 128 9.38 -2.29 23.32
CA ALA A 128 10.32 -1.33 23.89
C ALA A 128 10.05 -1.08 25.39
N GLY A 129 8.77 -1.00 25.78
CA GLY A 129 8.38 -0.85 27.20
C GLY A 129 8.83 -2.05 28.06
N ILE A 130 8.61 -3.27 27.55
CA ILE A 130 9.04 -4.50 28.25
C ILE A 130 10.58 -4.55 28.41
N LEU A 131 11.31 -4.21 27.32
CA LEU A 131 12.77 -4.19 27.38
C LEU A 131 13.30 -3.17 28.38
N THR A 132 12.71 -1.95 28.39
CA THR A 132 13.12 -0.88 29.33
C THR A 132 12.84 -1.27 30.78
N ALA A 133 11.65 -1.82 31.05
CA ALA A 133 11.28 -2.33 32.37
C ALA A 133 12.20 -3.47 32.82
N GLY A 134 12.55 -4.38 31.91
CA GLY A 134 13.49 -5.47 32.18
C GLY A 134 14.89 -4.96 32.55
N VAL A 135 15.42 -3.98 31.82
CA VAL A 135 16.73 -3.38 32.11
C VAL A 135 16.73 -2.69 33.49
N ILE A 136 15.66 -1.92 33.80
CA ILE A 136 15.52 -1.26 35.09
C ILE A 136 15.45 -2.31 36.22
N PHE A 137 14.66 -3.37 36.04
CA PHE A 137 14.52 -4.45 37.01
C PHE A 137 15.86 -5.15 37.29
N VAL A 138 16.57 -5.52 36.23
CA VAL A 138 17.90 -6.16 36.37
C VAL A 138 18.90 -5.23 37.07
N LYS A 139 18.92 -3.95 36.68
CA LYS A 139 19.78 -2.95 37.31
C LYS A 139 19.48 -2.80 38.79
N GLU A 140 18.19 -2.76 39.16
CA GLU A 140 17.76 -2.62 40.55
C GLU A 140 18.06 -3.88 41.35
N PHE A 141 17.82 -5.06 40.75
CA PHE A 141 18.11 -6.35 41.41
C PHE A 141 19.58 -6.60 41.65
N LEU A 142 20.45 -6.16 40.74
CA LEU A 142 21.90 -6.26 40.87
C LEU A 142 22.54 -5.06 41.62
N SER A 143 21.74 -4.08 42.02
CA SER A 143 22.21 -2.90 42.75
C SER A 143 22.54 -3.30 44.16
N ALA A 144 23.77 -3.04 44.55
CA ALA A 144 24.25 -3.21 45.96
C ALA A 144 23.85 -2.03 46.85
N TYR A 145 23.04 -1.07 46.34
CA TYR A 145 22.63 0.09 47.12
C TYR A 145 21.48 -0.23 48.07
N VAL A 146 21.67 0.11 49.32
CA VAL A 146 20.66 -0.01 50.39
C VAL A 146 19.87 1.31 50.43
N TYR A 147 18.58 1.28 50.09
CA TYR A 147 17.73 2.48 50.01
C TYR A 147 17.07 2.86 51.34
N SER A 148 17.01 1.94 52.31
CA SER A 148 16.41 2.24 53.60
C SER A 148 16.98 1.33 54.72
N VAL A 149 16.95 1.86 55.95
CA VAL A 149 17.33 1.11 57.14
C VAL A 149 16.50 -0.18 57.33
N ALA A 150 15.23 -0.12 56.97
CA ALA A 150 14.32 -1.29 57.03
C ALA A 150 14.79 -2.47 56.16
N GLN A 151 15.50 -2.22 55.04
CA GLN A 151 16.09 -3.26 54.19
C GLN A 151 17.23 -3.98 54.88
N CYS A 152 18.04 -3.27 55.65
CA CYS A 152 19.12 -3.87 56.42
C CYS A 152 18.59 -4.76 57.55
N GLU A 153 17.51 -4.32 58.23
CA GLU A 153 16.86 -5.14 59.26
C GLU A 153 16.25 -6.43 58.69
N GLN A 154 15.66 -6.37 57.53
CA GLN A 154 15.07 -7.54 56.85
C GLN A 154 16.13 -8.56 56.43
N ASN A 155 17.31 -8.09 55.99
CA ASN A 155 18.42 -8.96 55.59
C ASN A 155 19.31 -9.38 56.79
N LYS A 156 19.00 -8.95 57.99
CA LYS A 156 19.81 -9.21 59.23
C LYS A 156 21.25 -8.67 59.11
N ASP A 157 21.45 -7.62 58.32
CA ASP A 157 22.75 -6.99 58.22
C ASP A 157 23.03 -6.07 59.42
N LEU A 158 24.26 -6.07 59.90
CA LEU A 158 24.63 -5.26 61.05
C LEU A 158 24.75 -3.80 60.69
N ILE A 159 23.86 -2.97 61.22
CA ILE A 159 23.88 -1.51 60.97
C ILE A 159 24.93 -0.87 61.90
N LEU A 160 26.08 -0.47 61.37
CA LEU A 160 27.18 0.12 62.12
C LEU A 160 26.98 1.65 62.38
N GLY A 161 26.07 2.28 61.68
CA GLY A 161 25.77 3.69 61.83
C GLY A 161 25.13 4.30 60.57
N ILE A 162 24.51 5.44 60.68
CA ILE A 162 23.93 6.23 59.60
C ILE A 162 24.74 7.51 59.45
N LEU A 163 25.38 7.69 58.28
CA LEU A 163 26.04 8.94 57.94
C LEU A 163 25.01 9.94 57.45
N PRO A 164 24.94 11.15 58.03
CA PRO A 164 24.07 12.19 57.52
C PRO A 164 24.53 12.62 56.13
N TYR A 165 23.55 12.73 55.20
CA TYR A 165 23.82 13.26 53.87
C TYR A 165 24.01 14.77 53.95
N ASP A 166 25.23 15.24 53.72
CA ASP A 166 25.52 16.66 53.62
C ASP A 166 25.16 17.16 52.22
N LYS A 167 24.36 18.27 52.17
CA LYS A 167 23.80 18.84 50.94
C LYS A 167 24.80 19.70 50.22
#